data_97bb5d1749bc91bfd76f32bb34524eb6
#
_entry.id   97bb5d1749bc91bfd76f32bb34524eb6
#
_cell.length_a   1.000
_cell.length_b   1.000
_cell.length_c   1.000
_cell.angle_alpha   90.00
_cell.angle_beta   90.00
_cell.angle_gamma   90.00
#
_symmetry.space_group_name_H-M   'P 1'
#
loop_
_entity.id
_entity.type
_entity.pdbx_description
1 polymer ?
#
loop_
_entity_poly.entity_id
_entity_poly.type
_entity_poly.pdbx_seq_one_letter_code
_entity_poly.pdbx_strand_id
1 'polypeptide(L)'
;MNIPNHFPTEPKNLWAYFHAINQIPRPSRKEDKFREYILNEAGKLGLKTHSDEVGNVIVYVPASSGYENHEAVIIQNHMDMVTDATPDRHINFNTDPIVTLREGDWIKADRTTLGADNGIGCAAALSLMHDSNIEHPALELLFTMDEETGLKGAWGVDATYLKGKKMINLDTEEWGSLYIGCAGGIDYEFKKTIELVGSKIKGSGAKLVVGGFLGGHSGVDIHEQRGNALKFLMDWISSMPQDSFELNEWRGGKAHNIIPRDAFALVNLNDVKVADEALQKVTARWKSFMPESDRQFFGKIEIKDTTFAEVVAGQDMTNILSFLLAFPHGVHGYDLASNKELVALSNNLAISLFVRGQFYLESSLRFFDRGECVGLENQVIALAHGFGMEFSKNGEYPSWKPIRENKLLDLVADKYQELFQRKAKVTAIHAGLECGILRDKIGPIDAVSFGPTIMGAHSPQERLHIPTVLPFWELLKAVLKSL
;
A
#
# COMPACT_ATOMS: atom_id res chain seq x y z
N MET A 1 8.42 3.97 -32.87
CA MET A 1 7.03 3.73 -32.42
C MET A 1 6.20 4.97 -32.66
N ASN A 2 4.97 4.83 -33.17
CA ASN A 2 4.05 5.98 -33.31
C ASN A 2 3.41 6.28 -31.94
N ILE A 3 3.60 7.48 -31.44
CA ILE A 3 3.03 7.95 -30.18
C ILE A 3 1.76 8.73 -30.52
N PRO A 4 0.61 8.47 -29.87
CA PRO A 4 -0.59 9.30 -30.03
C PRO A 4 -0.33 10.77 -29.74
N ASN A 5 -0.99 11.67 -30.46
CA ASN A 5 -0.76 13.12 -30.38
C ASN A 5 -1.05 13.74 -29.00
N HIS A 6 -1.75 13.05 -28.13
CA HIS A 6 -2.02 13.54 -26.79
C HIS A 6 -0.84 13.32 -25.80
N PHE A 7 0.15 12.49 -26.16
CA PHE A 7 1.39 12.38 -25.39
C PHE A 7 2.36 13.53 -25.70
N PRO A 8 3.20 13.91 -24.73
CA PRO A 8 4.29 14.86 -24.95
C PRO A 8 5.31 14.32 -25.95
N THR A 9 6.02 15.25 -26.59
CA THR A 9 7.09 14.90 -27.56
C THR A 9 8.41 14.53 -26.88
N GLU A 10 8.66 15.04 -25.66
CA GLU A 10 9.89 14.79 -24.90
C GLU A 10 9.60 14.35 -23.46
N PRO A 11 10.37 13.36 -22.95
CA PRO A 11 11.38 12.52 -23.62
C PRO A 11 10.71 11.48 -24.52
N LYS A 12 11.04 11.52 -25.82
CA LYS A 12 10.33 10.77 -26.86
C LYS A 12 10.30 9.24 -26.61
N ASN A 13 11.45 8.64 -26.33
CA ASN A 13 11.53 7.18 -26.15
C ASN A 13 10.75 6.73 -24.91
N LEU A 14 10.84 7.48 -23.83
CA LEU A 14 10.13 7.15 -22.58
C LEU A 14 8.60 7.16 -22.78
N TRP A 15 8.05 8.20 -23.42
CA TRP A 15 6.62 8.24 -23.72
C TRP A 15 6.20 7.15 -24.71
N ALA A 16 7.08 6.82 -25.68
CA ALA A 16 6.81 5.74 -26.62
C ALA A 16 6.71 4.38 -25.92
N TYR A 17 7.62 4.10 -25.00
CA TYR A 17 7.55 2.87 -24.18
C TYR A 17 6.38 2.88 -23.24
N PHE A 18 6.09 4.00 -22.55
CA PHE A 18 4.93 4.10 -21.69
C PHE A 18 3.62 3.82 -22.45
N HIS A 19 3.48 4.40 -23.66
CA HIS A 19 2.34 4.07 -24.52
C HIS A 19 2.30 2.59 -24.90
N ALA A 20 3.45 2.01 -25.32
CA ALA A 20 3.51 0.59 -25.69
C ALA A 20 3.14 -0.34 -24.52
N ILE A 21 3.61 -0.05 -23.31
CA ILE A 21 3.28 -0.78 -22.08
C ILE A 21 1.77 -0.74 -21.83
N ASN A 22 1.12 0.42 -22.01
CA ASN A 22 -0.33 0.55 -21.82
C ASN A 22 -1.16 -0.21 -22.88
N GLN A 23 -0.55 -0.65 -23.97
CA GLN A 23 -1.21 -1.54 -24.94
C GLN A 23 -1.12 -3.03 -24.53
N ILE A 24 -0.36 -3.36 -23.49
CA ILE A 24 -0.11 -4.73 -23.03
C ILE A 24 -0.84 -4.95 -21.72
N PRO A 25 -1.87 -5.81 -21.67
CA PRO A 25 -2.51 -6.23 -20.44
C PRO A 25 -1.50 -6.88 -19.47
N ARG A 26 -1.43 -6.34 -18.24
CA ARG A 26 -0.48 -6.76 -17.21
C ARG A 26 -1.04 -6.70 -15.78
N PRO A 27 -2.28 -7.20 -15.54
CA PRO A 27 -2.78 -7.28 -14.17
C PRO A 27 -1.88 -8.19 -13.33
N SER A 28 -1.79 -7.93 -12.04
CA SER A 28 -1.00 -8.75 -11.10
C SER A 28 -1.25 -10.24 -11.29
N ARG A 29 -0.21 -11.04 -11.30
CA ARG A 29 -0.18 -12.50 -11.59
C ARG A 29 -0.46 -12.89 -13.05
N LYS A 30 -0.47 -11.94 -13.98
CA LYS A 30 -0.70 -12.18 -15.42
C LYS A 30 0.16 -11.28 -16.31
N GLU A 31 1.39 -11.07 -15.90
CA GLU A 31 2.37 -10.20 -16.55
C GLU A 31 3.08 -10.87 -17.73
N ASP A 32 2.77 -12.12 -18.07
CA ASP A 32 3.48 -12.90 -19.09
C ASP A 32 3.67 -12.16 -20.42
N LYS A 33 2.63 -11.45 -20.87
CA LYS A 33 2.70 -10.68 -22.14
C LYS A 33 3.70 -9.52 -22.04
N PHE A 34 3.76 -8.85 -20.91
CA PHE A 34 4.70 -7.76 -20.70
C PHE A 34 6.11 -8.30 -20.50
N ARG A 35 6.27 -9.40 -19.77
CA ARG A 35 7.55 -10.13 -19.68
C ARG A 35 8.09 -10.52 -21.05
N GLU A 36 7.28 -11.12 -21.91
CA GLU A 36 7.66 -11.46 -23.28
C GLU A 36 8.05 -10.23 -24.09
N TYR A 37 7.34 -9.12 -23.91
CA TYR A 37 7.67 -7.85 -24.55
C TYR A 37 9.07 -7.37 -24.16
N ILE A 38 9.42 -7.37 -22.86
CA ILE A 38 10.75 -6.99 -22.35
C ILE A 38 11.83 -7.89 -22.95
N LEU A 39 11.62 -9.20 -22.90
CA LEU A 39 12.58 -10.17 -23.48
C LEU A 39 12.78 -9.98 -24.98
N ASN A 40 11.71 -9.69 -25.72
CA ASN A 40 11.78 -9.43 -27.16
C ASN A 40 12.53 -8.12 -27.46
N GLU A 41 12.30 -7.04 -26.68
CA GLU A 41 13.04 -5.78 -26.85
C GLU A 41 14.54 -5.99 -26.56
N ALA A 42 14.88 -6.70 -25.47
CA ALA A 42 16.27 -7.05 -25.16
C ALA A 42 16.92 -7.92 -26.26
N GLY A 43 16.17 -8.89 -26.78
CA GLY A 43 16.61 -9.77 -27.87
C GLY A 43 16.92 -9.03 -29.18
N LYS A 44 16.14 -7.99 -29.54
CA LYS A 44 16.42 -7.12 -30.70
C LYS A 44 17.77 -6.41 -30.62
N LEU A 45 18.23 -6.15 -29.39
CA LEU A 45 19.52 -5.50 -29.11
C LEU A 45 20.65 -6.49 -28.83
N GLY A 46 20.36 -7.79 -28.84
CA GLY A 46 21.34 -8.83 -28.50
C GLY A 46 21.79 -8.82 -27.03
N LEU A 47 20.98 -8.26 -26.15
CA LEU A 47 21.29 -8.16 -24.73
C LEU A 47 21.07 -9.51 -24.02
N LYS A 48 21.94 -9.80 -23.06
CA LYS A 48 21.77 -10.96 -22.18
C LYS A 48 20.60 -10.72 -21.21
N THR A 49 19.80 -11.74 -21.02
CA THR A 49 18.69 -11.73 -20.06
C THR A 49 18.75 -12.92 -19.12
N HIS A 50 18.15 -12.78 -17.95
CA HIS A 50 17.85 -13.89 -17.05
C HIS A 50 16.39 -13.77 -16.60
N SER A 51 15.69 -14.90 -16.57
CA SER A 51 14.37 -15.01 -15.96
C SER A 51 14.43 -16.07 -14.86
N ASP A 52 13.96 -15.71 -13.67
CA ASP A 52 13.88 -16.66 -12.55
C ASP A 52 12.59 -17.49 -12.59
N GLU A 53 12.45 -18.42 -11.62
CA GLU A 53 11.34 -19.37 -11.56
C GLU A 53 9.97 -18.70 -11.33
N VAL A 54 9.95 -17.53 -10.66
CA VAL A 54 8.70 -16.81 -10.41
C VAL A 54 8.29 -15.90 -11.57
N GLY A 55 9.20 -15.64 -12.52
CA GLY A 55 8.92 -14.84 -13.70
C GLY A 55 9.50 -13.44 -13.73
N ASN A 56 10.34 -13.06 -12.75
CA ASN A 56 11.10 -11.82 -12.83
C ASN A 56 12.06 -11.84 -14.03
N VAL A 57 12.42 -10.67 -14.52
CA VAL A 57 13.38 -10.51 -15.63
C VAL A 57 14.50 -9.58 -15.21
N ILE A 58 15.75 -10.01 -15.49
CA ILE A 58 16.93 -9.15 -15.43
C ILE A 58 17.45 -8.99 -16.86
N VAL A 59 17.62 -7.75 -17.31
CA VAL A 59 18.28 -7.43 -18.58
C VAL A 59 19.63 -6.79 -18.28
N TYR A 60 20.71 -7.36 -18.82
CA TYR A 60 22.06 -6.86 -18.63
C TYR A 60 22.45 -5.92 -19.77
N VAL A 61 22.56 -4.62 -19.45
CA VAL A 61 23.02 -3.62 -20.41
C VAL A 61 24.50 -3.37 -20.18
N PRO A 62 25.38 -3.61 -21.17
CA PRO A 62 26.80 -3.34 -21.05
C PRO A 62 27.06 -1.87 -20.72
N ALA A 63 28.16 -1.58 -19.99
CA ALA A 63 28.58 -0.21 -19.74
C ALA A 63 28.81 0.55 -21.04
N SER A 64 28.53 1.84 -21.04
CA SER A 64 28.94 2.75 -22.13
C SER A 64 30.44 2.93 -22.12
N SER A 65 31.00 3.40 -23.26
CA SER A 65 32.44 3.61 -23.41
C SER A 65 33.02 4.52 -22.33
N GLY A 66 34.03 4.04 -21.63
CA GLY A 66 34.68 4.74 -20.51
C GLY A 66 34.15 4.35 -19.12
N TYR A 67 33.08 3.55 -19.03
CA TYR A 67 32.47 3.10 -17.79
C TYR A 67 32.67 1.60 -17.50
N GLU A 68 33.48 0.90 -18.30
CA GLU A 68 33.63 -0.56 -18.25
C GLU A 68 34.17 -1.08 -16.91
N ASN A 69 34.91 -0.24 -16.19
CA ASN A 69 35.48 -0.59 -14.90
C ASN A 69 34.67 -0.11 -13.68
N HIS A 70 33.51 0.52 -13.91
CA HIS A 70 32.64 0.96 -12.85
C HIS A 70 31.74 -0.19 -12.34
N GLU A 71 31.34 -0.13 -11.09
CA GLU A 71 30.42 -1.12 -10.52
C GLU A 71 29.06 -1.09 -11.24
N ALA A 72 28.48 -2.25 -11.48
CA ALA A 72 27.12 -2.34 -12.03
C ALA A 72 26.09 -1.70 -11.11
N VAL A 73 25.02 -1.17 -11.73
CA VAL A 73 23.90 -0.52 -11.04
C VAL A 73 22.62 -1.27 -11.33
N ILE A 74 21.85 -1.55 -10.28
CA ILE A 74 20.52 -2.16 -10.41
C ILE A 74 19.50 -1.05 -10.61
N ILE A 75 18.70 -1.13 -11.67
CA ILE A 75 17.51 -0.29 -11.89
C ILE A 75 16.29 -1.19 -11.71
N GLN A 76 15.50 -0.93 -10.69
CA GLN A 76 14.43 -1.83 -10.28
C GLN A 76 13.05 -1.22 -10.51
N ASN A 77 12.13 -2.04 -11.03
CA ASN A 77 10.75 -1.72 -11.36
C ASN A 77 9.88 -2.96 -11.23
N HIS A 78 8.56 -2.81 -11.04
CA HIS A 78 7.63 -3.93 -11.14
C HIS A 78 6.81 -3.91 -12.44
N MET A 79 6.43 -5.10 -12.90
CA MET A 79 5.75 -5.29 -14.19
C MET A 79 4.24 -5.16 -14.13
N ASP A 80 3.64 -5.56 -13.03
CA ASP A 80 2.19 -5.58 -12.85
C ASP A 80 1.57 -4.20 -12.63
N MET A 81 0.28 -4.15 -12.52
CA MET A 81 -0.49 -2.97 -12.14
C MET A 81 -1.77 -3.39 -11.41
N VAL A 82 -2.25 -2.58 -10.49
CA VAL A 82 -3.59 -2.68 -9.94
C VAL A 82 -4.63 -2.42 -11.03
N THR A 83 -5.67 -3.23 -11.07
CA THR A 83 -6.75 -3.11 -12.04
C THR A 83 -8.06 -2.72 -11.37
N ASP A 84 -8.51 -1.50 -11.63
CA ASP A 84 -9.79 -0.98 -11.17
C ASP A 84 -10.47 -0.13 -12.25
N ALA A 85 -11.79 -0.08 -12.23
CA ALA A 85 -12.58 0.70 -13.18
C ALA A 85 -13.82 1.29 -12.51
N THR A 86 -14.30 2.42 -13.03
CA THR A 86 -15.59 2.95 -12.59
C THR A 86 -16.74 1.98 -12.92
N PRO A 87 -17.85 1.96 -12.16
CA PRO A 87 -18.95 1.00 -12.36
C PRO A 87 -19.58 1.02 -13.75
N ASP A 88 -19.46 2.14 -14.46
CA ASP A 88 -20.00 2.35 -15.81
C ASP A 88 -18.99 2.04 -16.93
N ARG A 89 -17.74 1.63 -16.57
CA ARG A 89 -16.71 1.26 -17.54
C ARG A 89 -16.56 -0.26 -17.60
N HIS A 90 -16.88 -0.85 -18.74
CA HIS A 90 -16.66 -2.28 -19.00
C HIS A 90 -15.30 -2.46 -19.70
N ILE A 91 -14.38 -3.18 -19.08
CA ILE A 91 -13.06 -3.52 -19.58
C ILE A 91 -12.66 -4.91 -19.10
N ASN A 92 -12.01 -5.67 -19.95
CA ASN A 92 -11.34 -6.91 -19.55
C ASN A 92 -9.83 -6.68 -19.45
N PHE A 93 -9.33 -6.42 -18.26
CA PHE A 93 -7.91 -6.17 -18.01
C PHE A 93 -6.95 -7.31 -18.40
N ASN A 94 -7.45 -8.51 -18.75
CA ASN A 94 -6.61 -9.59 -19.25
C ASN A 94 -6.36 -9.50 -20.77
N THR A 95 -7.19 -8.73 -21.49
CA THR A 95 -7.16 -8.70 -22.96
C THR A 95 -7.13 -7.30 -23.54
N ASP A 96 -7.72 -6.33 -22.86
CA ASP A 96 -7.95 -5.01 -23.41
C ASP A 96 -6.82 -4.05 -23.00
N PRO A 97 -6.38 -3.17 -23.90
CA PRO A 97 -5.39 -2.15 -23.59
C PRO A 97 -6.00 -1.04 -22.73
N ILE A 98 -5.14 -0.33 -22.01
CA ILE A 98 -5.50 0.89 -21.31
C ILE A 98 -5.64 2.04 -22.33
N VAL A 99 -6.80 2.67 -22.36
CA VAL A 99 -7.06 3.84 -23.20
C VAL A 99 -6.59 5.08 -22.48
N THR A 100 -5.47 5.64 -22.91
CA THR A 100 -4.87 6.84 -22.31
C THR A 100 -5.49 8.12 -22.86
N LEU A 101 -5.66 9.11 -21.99
CA LEU A 101 -6.20 10.43 -22.28
C LEU A 101 -5.28 11.50 -21.68
N ARG A 102 -5.31 12.72 -22.26
CA ARG A 102 -4.64 13.88 -21.68
C ARG A 102 -5.68 14.88 -21.18
N GLU A 103 -5.47 15.36 -19.95
CA GLU A 103 -6.27 16.43 -19.35
C GLU A 103 -5.32 17.47 -18.74
N GLY A 104 -5.11 18.55 -19.49
CA GLY A 104 -4.14 19.60 -19.11
C GLY A 104 -2.72 19.04 -19.01
N ASP A 105 -2.14 19.11 -17.81
CA ASP A 105 -0.80 18.60 -17.49
C ASP A 105 -0.77 17.15 -17.02
N TRP A 106 -1.85 16.39 -17.23
CA TRP A 106 -1.97 15.02 -16.78
C TRP A 106 -2.24 14.04 -17.92
N ILE A 107 -1.57 12.88 -17.88
CA ILE A 107 -2.01 11.68 -18.58
C ILE A 107 -2.82 10.83 -17.59
N LYS A 108 -3.98 10.38 -18.00
CA LYS A 108 -4.89 9.50 -17.27
C LYS A 108 -5.47 8.42 -18.17
N ALA A 109 -6.18 7.46 -17.60
CA ALA A 109 -6.94 6.47 -18.35
C ALA A 109 -8.43 6.83 -18.47
N ASP A 110 -9.13 6.26 -19.45
CA ASP A 110 -10.58 6.39 -19.62
C ASP A 110 -11.31 5.56 -18.56
N ARG A 111 -11.50 6.16 -17.38
CA ARG A 111 -12.28 5.58 -16.26
C ARG A 111 -11.74 4.25 -15.73
N THR A 112 -10.44 4.02 -15.89
CA THR A 112 -9.72 2.88 -15.31
C THR A 112 -8.47 3.35 -14.61
N THR A 113 -7.80 2.46 -13.86
CA THR A 113 -6.39 2.64 -13.49
C THR A 113 -5.55 2.87 -14.73
N LEU A 114 -4.51 3.70 -14.63
CA LEU A 114 -3.60 4.04 -15.73
C LEU A 114 -2.43 3.05 -15.84
N GLY A 115 -1.97 2.54 -14.69
CA GLY A 115 -0.75 1.76 -14.58
C GLY A 115 0.52 2.60 -14.80
N ALA A 116 0.49 3.87 -14.40
CA ALA A 116 1.70 4.68 -14.33
C ALA A 116 2.63 4.15 -13.24
N ASP A 117 2.07 3.67 -12.17
CA ASP A 117 2.62 2.80 -11.16
C ASP A 117 2.64 1.35 -11.70
N ASN A 118 3.78 0.69 -11.95
CA ASN A 118 5.14 1.27 -12.16
C ASN A 118 5.52 1.27 -13.66
N GLY A 119 4.51 1.47 -14.54
CA GLY A 119 4.71 1.50 -16.00
C GLY A 119 5.65 2.60 -16.47
N ILE A 120 5.70 3.75 -15.76
CA ILE A 120 6.60 4.84 -16.14
C ILE A 120 8.06 4.52 -15.77
N GLY A 121 8.31 3.84 -14.65
CA GLY A 121 9.61 3.31 -14.28
C GLY A 121 10.08 2.23 -15.26
N CYS A 122 9.21 1.29 -15.63
CA CYS A 122 9.48 0.32 -16.69
C CYS A 122 9.81 0.98 -18.03
N ALA A 123 9.08 2.05 -18.41
CA ALA A 123 9.36 2.81 -19.63
C ALA A 123 10.74 3.49 -19.58
N ALA A 124 11.15 4.00 -18.43
CA ALA A 124 12.48 4.56 -18.23
C ALA A 124 13.58 3.48 -18.38
N ALA A 125 13.40 2.31 -17.75
CA ALA A 125 14.34 1.20 -17.89
C ALA A 125 14.45 0.70 -19.33
N LEU A 126 13.34 0.56 -20.06
CA LEU A 126 13.35 0.21 -21.48
C LEU A 126 14.03 1.29 -22.34
N SER A 127 13.87 2.57 -21.98
CA SER A 127 14.55 3.67 -22.68
C SER A 127 16.06 3.66 -22.46
N LEU A 128 16.55 3.34 -21.27
CA LEU A 128 17.98 3.13 -20.99
C LEU A 128 18.57 2.02 -21.85
N MET A 129 17.83 0.96 -22.08
CA MET A 129 18.24 -0.18 -22.88
C MET A 129 18.48 0.19 -24.36
N HIS A 130 17.72 1.15 -24.89
CA HIS A 130 17.72 1.50 -26.31
C HIS A 130 18.51 2.77 -26.68
N ASP A 131 18.84 3.65 -25.73
CA ASP A 131 19.50 4.91 -26.02
C ASP A 131 21.01 4.81 -25.80
N SER A 132 21.74 4.53 -26.86
CA SER A 132 23.20 4.42 -26.84
C SER A 132 23.95 5.74 -26.56
N ASN A 133 23.25 6.88 -26.49
CA ASN A 133 23.86 8.18 -26.17
C ASN A 133 23.89 8.45 -24.65
N ILE A 134 23.27 7.60 -23.83
CA ILE A 134 23.31 7.75 -22.38
C ILE A 134 24.58 7.11 -21.85
N GLU A 135 25.38 7.90 -21.11
CA GLU A 135 26.57 7.43 -20.44
C GLU A 135 26.19 6.77 -19.11
N HIS A 136 26.61 5.52 -18.91
CA HIS A 136 26.27 4.74 -17.70
C HIS A 136 27.23 3.58 -17.44
N PRO A 137 27.42 3.13 -16.20
CA PRO A 137 28.04 1.85 -15.86
C PRO A 137 27.21 0.68 -16.42
N ALA A 138 27.69 -0.55 -16.28
CA ALA A 138 26.85 -1.71 -16.58
C ALA A 138 25.54 -1.64 -15.76
N LEU A 139 24.39 -1.90 -16.43
CA LEU A 139 23.09 -1.87 -15.77
C LEU A 139 22.51 -3.27 -15.66
N GLU A 140 21.89 -3.54 -14.52
CA GLU A 140 21.05 -4.70 -14.25
C GLU A 140 19.62 -4.20 -14.12
N LEU A 141 18.86 -4.23 -15.24
CA LEU A 141 17.47 -3.78 -15.25
C LEU A 141 16.61 -4.92 -14.71
N LEU A 142 16.19 -4.79 -13.46
CA LEU A 142 15.36 -5.76 -12.75
C LEU A 142 13.89 -5.37 -12.89
N PHE A 143 13.11 -6.27 -13.49
CA PHE A 143 11.66 -6.18 -13.61
C PHE A 143 11.03 -7.30 -12.78
N THR A 144 10.36 -6.93 -11.70
CA THR A 144 9.71 -7.87 -10.79
C THR A 144 8.25 -8.08 -11.17
N MET A 145 7.69 -9.22 -10.81
CA MET A 145 6.28 -9.55 -11.00
C MET A 145 5.49 -9.47 -9.69
N ASP A 146 4.16 -9.34 -9.78
CA ASP A 146 3.20 -9.47 -8.65
C ASP A 146 3.64 -8.67 -7.40
N GLU A 147 4.02 -7.40 -7.60
CA GLU A 147 4.34 -6.48 -6.51
C GLU A 147 3.08 -6.16 -5.72
N GLU A 148 2.03 -5.75 -6.41
CA GLU A 148 0.79 -5.16 -5.92
C GLU A 148 -0.06 -6.11 -5.05
N THR A 149 0.18 -7.42 -5.12
CA THR A 149 -0.57 -8.39 -4.35
C THR A 149 0.27 -9.15 -3.32
N GLY A 150 1.41 -8.58 -2.90
CA GLY A 150 2.22 -9.10 -1.81
C GLY A 150 3.70 -9.26 -2.10
N LEU A 151 4.29 -8.44 -3.00
CA LEU A 151 5.73 -8.33 -3.25
C LEU A 151 6.37 -9.68 -3.67
N LYS A 152 5.61 -10.55 -4.35
CA LYS A 152 6.05 -11.93 -4.61
C LYS A 152 7.24 -12.01 -5.53
N GLY A 153 7.33 -11.08 -6.51
CA GLY A 153 8.48 -10.98 -7.37
C GLY A 153 9.76 -10.77 -6.56
N ALA A 154 9.78 -9.77 -5.69
CA ALA A 154 10.94 -9.49 -4.84
C ALA A 154 11.32 -10.68 -3.96
N TRP A 155 10.34 -11.39 -3.37
CA TRP A 155 10.59 -12.62 -2.63
C TRP A 155 11.21 -13.72 -3.51
N GLY A 156 10.82 -13.81 -4.76
CA GLY A 156 11.30 -14.82 -5.72
C GLY A 156 12.66 -14.50 -6.34
N VAL A 157 13.14 -13.25 -6.30
CA VAL A 157 14.41 -12.86 -6.94
C VAL A 157 15.57 -13.75 -6.50
N ASP A 158 16.27 -14.32 -7.46
CA ASP A 158 17.57 -14.96 -7.21
C ASP A 158 18.69 -13.92 -7.25
N ALA A 159 19.08 -13.46 -6.06
CA ALA A 159 20.10 -12.43 -5.89
C ALA A 159 21.50 -12.82 -6.42
N THR A 160 21.75 -14.10 -6.71
CA THR A 160 23.04 -14.55 -7.28
C THR A 160 23.28 -14.00 -8.70
N TYR A 161 22.21 -13.60 -9.37
CA TYR A 161 22.24 -12.99 -10.71
C TYR A 161 22.41 -11.46 -10.69
N LEU A 162 22.42 -10.83 -9.53
CA LEU A 162 22.62 -9.40 -9.32
C LEU A 162 24.01 -9.15 -8.72
N LYS A 163 24.78 -8.28 -9.35
CA LYS A 163 26.15 -7.93 -8.91
C LYS A 163 26.27 -6.50 -8.42
N GLY A 164 25.32 -5.65 -8.81
CA GLY A 164 25.27 -4.25 -8.45
C GLY A 164 25.23 -4.05 -6.93
N LYS A 165 25.98 -3.05 -6.47
CA LYS A 165 25.98 -2.62 -5.05
C LYS A 165 25.27 -1.31 -4.84
N LYS A 166 24.71 -0.75 -5.90
CA LYS A 166 23.85 0.42 -5.90
C LYS A 166 22.53 0.07 -6.60
N MET A 167 21.42 0.44 -5.99
CA MET A 167 20.09 0.19 -6.55
C MET A 167 19.30 1.49 -6.63
N ILE A 168 18.82 1.79 -7.81
CA ILE A 168 17.86 2.87 -8.06
C ILE A 168 16.51 2.21 -8.32
N ASN A 169 15.56 2.42 -7.43
CA ASN A 169 14.17 2.03 -7.62
C ASN A 169 13.42 3.21 -8.23
N LEU A 170 12.54 2.95 -9.21
CA LEU A 170 11.82 4.01 -9.93
C LEU A 170 10.30 3.95 -9.64
N ASP A 171 9.95 3.59 -8.41
CA ASP A 171 8.58 3.22 -8.00
C ASP A 171 7.95 4.21 -7.02
N THR A 172 8.50 5.41 -6.89
CA THR A 172 7.91 6.43 -6.03
C THR A 172 7.16 7.48 -6.83
N GLU A 173 6.08 7.99 -6.24
CA GLU A 173 5.03 8.77 -6.91
C GLU A 173 5.09 10.27 -6.62
N GLU A 174 6.12 10.74 -5.89
CA GLU A 174 6.26 12.15 -5.48
C GLU A 174 7.54 12.76 -6.04
N TRP A 175 7.44 13.51 -7.15
CA TRP A 175 8.58 14.21 -7.70
C TRP A 175 9.15 15.26 -6.73
N GLY A 176 10.44 15.17 -6.51
CA GLY A 176 11.18 16.04 -5.58
C GLY A 176 11.45 15.39 -4.24
N SER A 177 10.93 14.20 -4.02
CA SER A 177 11.26 13.35 -2.86
C SER A 177 12.23 12.24 -3.24
N LEU A 178 13.20 11.97 -2.37
CA LEU A 178 14.13 10.85 -2.44
C LEU A 178 13.84 9.92 -1.27
N TYR A 179 13.35 8.73 -1.58
CA TYR A 179 13.01 7.75 -0.55
C TYR A 179 14.23 6.87 -0.27
N ILE A 180 14.55 6.72 1.01
CA ILE A 180 15.70 5.95 1.52
C ILE A 180 15.25 4.87 2.52
N GLY A 181 13.96 4.61 2.58
CA GLY A 181 13.39 3.65 3.51
C GLY A 181 11.92 3.37 3.24
N CYS A 182 11.49 2.18 3.63
CA CYS A 182 10.10 1.79 3.64
C CYS A 182 9.78 0.92 4.86
N ALA A 183 8.51 0.94 5.31
CA ALA A 183 8.12 0.08 6.41
C ALA A 183 8.13 -1.40 6.02
N GLY A 184 8.50 -2.24 6.95
CA GLY A 184 8.14 -3.64 6.97
C GLY A 184 6.74 -3.82 7.53
N GLY A 185 6.16 -5.01 7.39
CA GLY A 185 4.83 -5.30 7.88
C GLY A 185 4.67 -6.72 8.40
N ILE A 186 3.68 -6.88 9.29
CA ILE A 186 3.25 -8.17 9.81
C ILE A 186 1.73 -8.15 9.91
N ASP A 187 1.09 -9.13 9.29
CA ASP A 187 -0.35 -9.29 9.41
C ASP A 187 -0.69 -10.40 10.42
N TYR A 188 -1.67 -10.14 11.27
CA TYR A 188 -2.18 -11.09 12.25
C TYR A 188 -3.66 -11.33 12.03
N GLU A 189 -4.03 -12.61 12.12
CA GLU A 189 -5.42 -13.04 12.22
C GLU A 189 -5.72 -13.57 13.62
N PHE A 190 -6.90 -13.21 14.15
CA PHE A 190 -7.41 -13.69 15.41
C PHE A 190 -8.77 -14.33 15.19
N LYS A 191 -8.98 -15.53 15.74
CA LYS A 191 -10.20 -16.33 15.56
C LYS A 191 -10.70 -16.87 16.88
N LYS A 192 -12.01 -16.99 17.01
CA LYS A 192 -12.66 -17.66 18.12
C LYS A 192 -14.03 -18.16 17.72
N THR A 193 -14.36 -19.37 18.13
CA THR A 193 -15.73 -19.89 18.04
C THR A 193 -16.44 -19.62 19.38
N ILE A 194 -17.64 -19.07 19.31
CA ILE A 194 -18.46 -18.70 20.48
C ILE A 194 -19.82 -19.35 20.31
N GLU A 195 -20.27 -20.00 21.36
CA GLU A 195 -21.60 -20.57 21.40
C GLU A 195 -22.65 -19.47 21.48
N LEU A 196 -23.67 -19.55 20.61
CA LEU A 196 -24.81 -18.66 20.65
C LEU A 196 -25.89 -19.23 21.61
N VAL A 197 -26.58 -18.32 22.27
CA VAL A 197 -27.68 -18.65 23.17
C VAL A 197 -28.98 -18.02 22.68
N GLY A 198 -30.10 -18.55 23.15
CA GLY A 198 -31.40 -17.96 22.86
C GLY A 198 -31.56 -16.57 23.47
N SER A 199 -32.08 -15.61 22.70
CA SER A 199 -32.34 -14.25 23.14
C SER A 199 -33.35 -14.20 24.30
N LYS A 200 -33.08 -13.35 25.28
CA LYS A 200 -33.98 -13.04 26.41
C LYS A 200 -34.70 -11.72 26.23
N ILE A 201 -34.18 -10.83 25.36
CA ILE A 201 -34.78 -9.51 25.10
C ILE A 201 -36.05 -9.67 24.26
N LYS A 202 -37.14 -9.02 24.74
CA LYS A 202 -38.45 -8.99 24.07
C LYS A 202 -38.72 -7.67 23.34
N GLY A 203 -37.75 -6.75 23.33
CA GLY A 203 -37.86 -5.45 22.70
C GLY A 203 -37.79 -5.51 21.16
N SER A 204 -36.88 -4.78 20.54
CA SER A 204 -36.73 -4.66 19.09
C SER A 204 -35.37 -5.18 18.62
N GLY A 205 -35.34 -5.86 17.47
CA GLY A 205 -34.12 -6.02 16.71
C GLY A 205 -33.70 -4.67 16.10
N ALA A 206 -32.41 -4.44 15.99
CA ALA A 206 -31.89 -3.24 15.39
C ALA A 206 -30.56 -3.51 14.63
N LYS A 207 -30.31 -2.71 13.60
CA LYS A 207 -29.00 -2.60 12.96
C LYS A 207 -28.40 -1.26 13.33
N LEU A 208 -27.27 -1.29 14.05
CA LEU A 208 -26.45 -0.13 14.36
C LEU A 208 -25.48 0.05 13.19
N VAL A 209 -25.57 1.16 12.46
CA VAL A 209 -24.77 1.44 11.27
C VAL A 209 -23.82 2.58 11.55
N VAL A 210 -22.56 2.42 11.23
CA VAL A 210 -21.52 3.45 11.28
C VAL A 210 -20.99 3.68 9.89
N GLY A 211 -20.83 4.92 9.47
CA GLY A 211 -20.29 5.26 8.16
C GLY A 211 -19.83 6.71 8.07
N GLY A 212 -19.31 7.07 6.90
CA GLY A 212 -18.88 8.43 6.60
C GLY A 212 -17.49 8.81 7.13
N PHE A 213 -16.73 7.88 7.71
CA PHE A 213 -15.31 8.09 7.94
C PHE A 213 -14.55 8.12 6.60
N LEU A 214 -13.44 8.88 6.54
CA LEU A 214 -12.61 8.97 5.33
C LEU A 214 -12.00 7.62 4.97
N GLY A 215 -11.57 6.85 5.98
CA GLY A 215 -10.76 5.67 5.74
C GLY A 215 -9.39 6.02 5.17
N GLY A 216 -8.83 5.18 4.31
CA GLY A 216 -7.55 5.42 3.64
C GLY A 216 -6.59 4.25 3.78
N HIS A 217 -5.40 4.39 3.19
CA HIS A 217 -4.36 3.37 3.25
C HIS A 217 -3.64 3.41 4.61
N SER A 218 -3.54 2.26 5.29
CA SER A 218 -2.97 2.19 6.65
C SER A 218 -1.49 2.58 6.74
N GLY A 219 -0.75 2.53 5.65
CA GLY A 219 0.63 2.99 5.60
C GLY A 219 0.77 4.47 5.27
N VAL A 220 -0.08 5.00 4.38
CA VAL A 220 0.03 6.38 3.89
C VAL A 220 -0.74 7.36 4.77
N ASP A 221 -1.91 6.98 5.26
CA ASP A 221 -2.86 7.90 5.92
C ASP A 221 -2.97 7.70 7.43
N ILE A 222 -2.30 6.71 8.03
CA ILE A 222 -2.43 6.38 9.46
C ILE A 222 -2.00 7.54 10.37
N HIS A 223 -1.04 8.36 9.91
CA HIS A 223 -0.53 9.54 10.62
C HIS A 223 -1.57 10.66 10.75
N GLU A 224 -2.57 10.69 9.88
CA GLU A 224 -3.63 11.70 9.90
C GLU A 224 -4.66 11.47 11.02
N GLN A 225 -4.50 10.39 11.79
CA GLN A 225 -5.40 10.02 12.88
C GLN A 225 -6.87 9.92 12.47
N ARG A 226 -7.11 9.41 11.24
CA ARG A 226 -8.44 9.15 10.72
C ARG A 226 -9.20 8.17 11.59
N GLY A 227 -10.51 8.32 11.67
CA GLY A 227 -11.37 7.46 12.49
C GLY A 227 -11.47 6.03 11.94
N ASN A 228 -11.57 5.09 12.86
CA ASN A 228 -11.82 3.68 12.57
C ASN A 228 -13.25 3.33 12.95
N ALA A 229 -14.09 2.99 11.96
CA ALA A 229 -15.51 2.71 12.15
C ALA A 229 -15.76 1.53 13.12
N LEU A 230 -14.88 0.52 13.15
CA LEU A 230 -14.98 -0.59 14.10
C LEU A 230 -14.74 -0.12 15.53
N LYS A 231 -13.74 0.72 15.75
CA LYS A 231 -13.49 1.32 17.08
C LYS A 231 -14.66 2.18 17.55
N PHE A 232 -15.22 3.00 16.66
CA PHE A 232 -16.41 3.78 16.98
C PHE A 232 -17.61 2.89 17.30
N LEU A 233 -17.88 1.86 16.50
CA LEU A 233 -18.99 0.93 16.72
C LEU A 233 -18.87 0.22 18.08
N MET A 234 -17.67 -0.28 18.42
CA MET A 234 -17.43 -0.95 19.70
C MET A 234 -17.57 -0.01 20.87
N ASP A 235 -17.12 1.24 20.73
CA ASP A 235 -17.27 2.29 21.72
C ASP A 235 -18.75 2.65 21.95
N TRP A 236 -19.54 2.71 20.86
CA TRP A 236 -20.99 2.92 20.94
C TRP A 236 -21.68 1.79 21.70
N ILE A 237 -21.44 0.53 21.28
CA ILE A 237 -22.06 -0.65 21.92
C ILE A 237 -21.67 -0.73 23.40
N SER A 238 -20.41 -0.52 23.73
CA SER A 238 -19.91 -0.59 25.12
C SER A 238 -20.39 0.56 26.01
N SER A 239 -20.89 1.64 25.40
CA SER A 239 -21.47 2.77 26.12
C SER A 239 -22.93 2.55 26.56
N MET A 240 -23.58 1.49 26.05
CA MET A 240 -24.89 1.07 26.50
C MET A 240 -24.79 0.24 27.79
N PRO A 241 -25.77 0.33 28.71
CA PRO A 241 -25.84 -0.57 29.88
C PRO A 241 -25.86 -2.04 29.44
N GLN A 242 -25.10 -2.89 30.12
CA GLN A 242 -24.86 -4.27 29.72
C GLN A 242 -26.14 -5.10 29.53
N ASP A 243 -27.17 -4.87 30.39
CA ASP A 243 -28.44 -5.59 30.35
C ASP A 243 -29.45 -4.99 29.36
N SER A 244 -29.11 -3.91 28.65
CA SER A 244 -30.01 -3.20 27.75
C SER A 244 -30.02 -3.74 26.34
N PHE A 245 -29.04 -4.56 25.97
CA PHE A 245 -28.87 -5.10 24.62
C PHE A 245 -28.31 -6.52 24.63
N GLU A 246 -28.49 -7.21 23.50
CA GLU A 246 -27.84 -8.50 23.17
C GLU A 246 -27.26 -8.40 21.77
N LEU A 247 -26.05 -8.90 21.56
CA LEU A 247 -25.30 -8.82 20.31
C LEU A 247 -25.49 -10.09 19.49
N ASN A 248 -25.87 -9.94 18.21
CA ASN A 248 -26.03 -11.07 17.28
C ASN A 248 -24.90 -11.15 16.26
N GLU A 249 -24.57 -10.05 15.58
CA GLU A 249 -23.60 -10.02 14.48
C GLU A 249 -22.93 -8.65 14.41
N TRP A 250 -21.71 -8.57 13.92
CA TRP A 250 -21.12 -7.33 13.42
C TRP A 250 -20.19 -7.59 12.22
N ARG A 251 -19.99 -6.55 11.43
CA ARG A 251 -19.02 -6.55 10.33
C ARG A 251 -18.44 -5.14 10.15
N GLY A 252 -17.12 -5.09 9.85
CA GLY A 252 -16.44 -3.87 9.43
C GLY A 252 -15.07 -4.18 8.86
N GLY A 253 -14.59 -3.25 8.02
CA GLY A 253 -13.36 -3.41 7.28
C GLY A 253 -13.48 -4.25 6.00
N LYS A 254 -12.51 -4.05 5.08
CA LYS A 254 -12.54 -4.69 3.76
C LYS A 254 -11.20 -5.36 3.38
N ALA A 255 -10.07 -4.78 3.79
CA ALA A 255 -8.74 -5.28 3.49
C ALA A 255 -7.75 -4.90 4.60
N HIS A 256 -6.67 -5.68 4.78
CA HIS A 256 -5.67 -5.51 5.83
C HIS A 256 -4.99 -4.12 5.81
N ASN A 257 -4.81 -3.56 4.64
CA ASN A 257 -4.15 -2.28 4.42
C ASN A 257 -5.08 -1.06 4.35
N ILE A 258 -6.37 -1.22 4.68
CA ILE A 258 -7.37 -0.14 4.67
C ILE A 258 -7.81 0.18 6.11
N ILE A 259 -7.90 1.47 6.45
CA ILE A 259 -8.52 1.95 7.68
C ILE A 259 -10.05 1.83 7.52
N PRO A 260 -10.76 1.08 8.38
CA PRO A 260 -12.20 0.85 8.26
C PRO A 260 -13.02 2.14 8.27
N ARG A 261 -13.75 2.42 7.20
CA ARG A 261 -14.62 3.60 7.05
C ARG A 261 -16.09 3.34 7.39
N ASP A 262 -16.49 2.08 7.34
CA ASP A 262 -17.87 1.62 7.56
C ASP A 262 -17.88 0.38 8.45
N ALA A 263 -18.89 0.27 9.32
CA ALA A 263 -19.15 -0.92 10.15
C ALA A 263 -20.63 -0.99 10.51
N PHE A 264 -21.11 -2.19 10.86
CA PHE A 264 -22.44 -2.34 11.45
C PHE A 264 -22.46 -3.46 12.49
N ALA A 265 -23.46 -3.41 13.37
CA ALA A 265 -23.82 -4.51 14.26
C ALA A 265 -25.32 -4.78 14.23
N LEU A 266 -25.69 -6.06 14.41
CA LEU A 266 -27.06 -6.50 14.64
C LEU A 266 -27.23 -6.77 16.14
N VAL A 267 -28.22 -6.15 16.75
CA VAL A 267 -28.47 -6.23 18.20
C VAL A 267 -29.95 -6.38 18.49
N ASN A 268 -30.28 -7.00 19.62
CA ASN A 268 -31.60 -6.85 20.25
C ASN A 268 -31.51 -5.77 21.32
N LEU A 269 -32.47 -4.87 21.39
CA LEU A 269 -32.55 -3.76 22.34
C LEU A 269 -33.81 -3.86 23.21
N ASN A 270 -33.67 -3.66 24.50
CA ASN A 270 -34.84 -3.50 25.40
C ASN A 270 -35.59 -2.19 25.09
N ASP A 271 -34.83 -1.10 24.91
CA ASP A 271 -35.34 0.22 24.50
C ASP A 271 -34.35 0.87 23.50
N VAL A 272 -34.86 1.29 22.37
CA VAL A 272 -34.06 1.97 21.32
C VAL A 272 -33.46 3.30 21.81
N LYS A 273 -34.10 3.97 22.76
CA LYS A 273 -33.62 5.23 23.34
C LYS A 273 -32.24 5.08 23.99
N VAL A 274 -31.97 3.95 24.63
CA VAL A 274 -30.67 3.67 25.23
C VAL A 274 -29.55 3.67 24.21
N ALA A 275 -29.79 3.08 23.06
CA ALA A 275 -28.81 3.07 21.96
C ALA A 275 -28.64 4.47 21.34
N ASP A 276 -29.72 5.26 21.24
CA ASP A 276 -29.66 6.63 20.73
C ASP A 276 -28.90 7.56 21.65
N GLU A 277 -29.18 7.51 22.97
CA GLU A 277 -28.46 8.29 24.00
C GLU A 277 -26.95 7.95 24.01
N ALA A 278 -26.60 6.66 23.93
CA ALA A 278 -25.22 6.20 23.81
C ALA A 278 -24.56 6.74 22.52
N LEU A 279 -25.25 6.68 21.38
CA LEU A 279 -24.77 7.22 20.11
C LEU A 279 -24.47 8.72 20.21
N GLN A 280 -25.40 9.51 20.75
CA GLN A 280 -25.22 10.96 20.89
C GLN A 280 -24.00 11.29 21.75
N LYS A 281 -23.83 10.60 22.88
CA LYS A 281 -22.69 10.77 23.78
C LYS A 281 -21.37 10.40 23.13
N VAL A 282 -21.30 9.26 22.45
CA VAL A 282 -20.07 8.78 21.78
C VAL A 282 -19.74 9.68 20.60
N THR A 283 -20.74 10.06 19.78
CA THR A 283 -20.53 10.97 18.65
C THR A 283 -19.98 12.32 19.10
N ALA A 284 -20.54 12.92 20.16
CA ALA A 284 -20.03 14.17 20.70
C ALA A 284 -18.58 14.05 21.18
N ARG A 285 -18.23 12.97 21.87
CA ARG A 285 -16.87 12.69 22.31
C ARG A 285 -15.92 12.54 21.13
N TRP A 286 -16.25 11.71 20.13
CA TRP A 286 -15.38 11.50 18.98
C TRP A 286 -15.18 12.78 18.17
N LYS A 287 -16.24 13.57 17.91
CA LYS A 287 -16.12 14.86 17.22
C LYS A 287 -15.23 15.86 17.95
N SER A 288 -15.04 15.75 19.27
CA SER A 288 -14.20 16.66 20.02
C SER A 288 -12.69 16.50 19.77
N PHE A 289 -12.23 15.31 19.34
CA PHE A 289 -10.81 15.04 19.11
C PHE A 289 -10.48 14.64 17.67
N MET A 290 -11.47 14.25 16.85
CA MET A 290 -11.24 13.87 15.46
C MET A 290 -10.76 15.06 14.62
N PRO A 291 -9.88 14.83 13.62
CA PRO A 291 -9.52 15.82 12.61
C PRO A 291 -10.77 16.40 11.93
N GLU A 292 -10.74 17.68 11.59
CA GLU A 292 -11.89 18.35 10.96
C GLU A 292 -12.31 17.66 9.65
N SER A 293 -11.34 17.20 8.88
CA SER A 293 -11.55 16.47 7.62
C SER A 293 -12.37 15.18 7.81
N ASP A 294 -12.35 14.57 9.00
CA ASP A 294 -13.01 13.29 9.28
C ASP A 294 -14.19 13.40 10.29
N ARG A 295 -14.75 14.62 10.49
CA ARG A 295 -15.89 14.86 11.42
C ARG A 295 -17.26 14.63 10.77
N GLN A 296 -17.32 14.21 9.51
CA GLN A 296 -18.58 13.98 8.80
C GLN A 296 -19.15 12.57 9.02
N PHE A 297 -18.48 11.74 9.83
CA PHE A 297 -18.98 10.41 10.17
C PHE A 297 -20.35 10.47 10.88
N PHE A 298 -21.09 9.39 10.75
CA PHE A 298 -22.42 9.24 11.36
C PHE A 298 -22.62 7.86 11.96
N GLY A 299 -23.49 7.80 12.96
CA GLY A 299 -24.13 6.59 13.44
C GLY A 299 -25.62 6.64 13.12
N LYS A 300 -26.23 5.49 12.84
CA LYS A 300 -27.67 5.35 12.55
C LYS A 300 -28.22 4.06 13.13
N ILE A 301 -29.43 4.13 13.68
CA ILE A 301 -30.19 2.96 14.17
C ILE A 301 -31.27 2.63 13.15
N GLU A 302 -31.26 1.42 12.63
CA GLU A 302 -32.30 0.89 11.75
C GLU A 302 -33.07 -0.22 12.49
N ILE A 303 -34.32 0.07 12.86
CA ILE A 303 -35.16 -0.87 13.57
C ILE A 303 -35.55 -2.02 12.63
N LYS A 304 -35.61 -3.24 13.17
CA LYS A 304 -36.07 -4.45 12.51
C LYS A 304 -37.42 -4.87 13.06
N ASP A 305 -38.22 -5.49 12.22
CA ASP A 305 -39.55 -5.94 12.58
C ASP A 305 -39.58 -7.04 13.66
N THR A 306 -38.47 -7.78 13.77
CA THR A 306 -38.32 -8.90 14.73
C THR A 306 -36.99 -8.85 15.41
N THR A 307 -36.90 -9.43 16.62
CA THR A 307 -35.65 -9.70 17.33
C THR A 307 -34.90 -10.86 16.68
N PHE A 308 -33.57 -10.88 16.87
CA PHE A 308 -32.71 -12.02 16.51
C PHE A 308 -32.88 -13.11 17.56
N ALA A 309 -33.11 -14.36 17.09
CA ALA A 309 -33.40 -15.49 17.99
C ALA A 309 -32.14 -15.95 18.75
N GLU A 310 -30.97 -15.87 18.12
CA GLU A 310 -29.69 -16.29 18.70
C GLU A 310 -28.78 -15.08 18.92
N VAL A 311 -28.09 -15.06 20.03
CA VAL A 311 -27.21 -13.95 20.46
C VAL A 311 -25.99 -14.47 21.20
N VAL A 312 -24.96 -13.63 21.35
CA VAL A 312 -23.78 -13.93 22.15
C VAL A 312 -24.14 -13.95 23.64
N ALA A 313 -23.66 -14.96 24.37
CA ALA A 313 -23.82 -15.01 25.85
C ALA A 313 -23.17 -13.78 26.52
N GLY A 314 -23.77 -13.30 27.62
CA GLY A 314 -23.37 -12.05 28.25
C GLY A 314 -21.88 -11.93 28.60
N GLN A 315 -21.27 -13.01 29.15
CA GLN A 315 -19.84 -13.00 29.48
C GLN A 315 -18.96 -13.02 28.21
N ASP A 316 -19.30 -13.78 27.21
CA ASP A 316 -18.55 -13.82 25.95
C ASP A 316 -18.67 -12.50 25.18
N MET A 317 -19.84 -11.87 25.21
CA MET A 317 -20.05 -10.51 24.68
C MET A 317 -19.12 -9.51 25.37
N THR A 318 -19.06 -9.52 26.70
CA THR A 318 -18.17 -8.65 27.47
C THR A 318 -16.70 -8.90 27.10
N ASN A 319 -16.28 -10.16 26.99
CA ASN A 319 -14.91 -10.52 26.66
C ASN A 319 -14.53 -10.03 25.26
N ILE A 320 -15.38 -10.23 24.25
CA ILE A 320 -15.09 -9.79 22.87
C ILE A 320 -15.06 -8.28 22.76
N LEU A 321 -16.03 -7.59 23.34
CA LEU A 321 -16.04 -6.12 23.35
C LEU A 321 -14.78 -5.56 24.05
N SER A 322 -14.38 -6.16 25.16
CA SER A 322 -13.15 -5.78 25.88
C SER A 322 -11.91 -6.03 25.04
N PHE A 323 -11.83 -7.15 24.33
CA PHE A 323 -10.75 -7.46 23.41
C PHE A 323 -10.65 -6.40 22.29
N LEU A 324 -11.76 -6.10 21.60
CA LEU A 324 -11.81 -5.13 20.50
C LEU A 324 -11.52 -3.70 20.96
N LEU A 325 -11.98 -3.31 22.15
CA LEU A 325 -11.69 -1.99 22.73
C LEU A 325 -10.20 -1.84 23.10
N ALA A 326 -9.63 -2.88 23.74
CA ALA A 326 -8.22 -2.89 24.14
C ALA A 326 -7.25 -3.08 22.97
N PHE A 327 -7.72 -3.63 21.84
CA PHE A 327 -6.87 -3.93 20.69
C PHE A 327 -6.25 -2.64 20.12
N PRO A 328 -4.93 -2.56 19.92
CA PRO A 328 -4.26 -1.33 19.47
C PRO A 328 -4.67 -0.95 18.05
N HIS A 329 -4.75 0.36 17.79
CA HIS A 329 -4.98 0.93 16.46
C HIS A 329 -4.36 2.33 16.38
N GLY A 330 -3.78 2.68 15.22
CA GLY A 330 -3.18 3.99 14.98
C GLY A 330 -1.66 3.98 15.06
N VAL A 331 -1.09 5.17 15.22
CA VAL A 331 0.35 5.38 15.38
C VAL A 331 0.79 5.03 16.79
N HIS A 332 1.88 4.27 16.91
CA HIS A 332 2.50 3.86 18.17
C HIS A 332 3.92 4.41 18.34
N GLY A 333 4.54 4.90 17.30
CA GLY A 333 5.88 5.49 17.35
C GLY A 333 6.20 6.36 16.14
N TYR A 334 7.09 7.34 16.34
CA TYR A 334 7.63 8.20 15.29
C TYR A 334 9.15 8.06 15.26
N ASP A 335 9.76 8.27 14.09
CA ASP A 335 11.22 8.32 13.94
C ASP A 335 11.78 9.65 14.45
N LEU A 336 12.02 9.70 15.75
CA LEU A 336 12.51 10.90 16.42
C LEU A 336 13.97 11.26 16.07
N ALA A 337 14.70 10.31 15.49
CA ALA A 337 16.12 10.48 15.19
C ALA A 337 16.34 11.17 13.83
N SER A 338 15.59 10.79 12.79
CA SER A 338 15.80 11.28 11.42
C SER A 338 14.72 12.23 10.94
N ASN A 339 13.46 11.95 11.21
CA ASN A 339 12.31 12.77 10.82
C ASN A 339 11.16 12.60 11.80
N LYS A 340 10.93 13.59 12.66
CA LYS A 340 9.90 13.55 13.71
C LYS A 340 8.47 13.44 13.21
N GLU A 341 8.22 13.65 11.92
CA GLU A 341 6.91 13.52 11.30
C GLU A 341 6.71 12.13 10.68
N LEU A 342 7.78 11.34 10.54
CA LEU A 342 7.71 10.00 9.97
C LEU A 342 7.22 8.99 11.00
N VAL A 343 6.12 8.31 10.70
CA VAL A 343 5.63 7.20 11.52
C VAL A 343 6.63 6.05 11.45
N ALA A 344 7.13 5.60 12.61
CA ALA A 344 8.04 4.46 12.71
C ALA A 344 7.33 3.14 13.04
N LEU A 345 6.22 3.22 13.78
CA LEU A 345 5.46 2.06 14.25
C LEU A 345 3.97 2.37 14.25
N SER A 346 3.17 1.50 13.65
CA SER A 346 1.71 1.59 13.66
C SER A 346 1.05 0.23 13.70
N ASN A 347 -0.23 0.21 14.08
CA ASN A 347 -1.11 -0.94 13.89
C ASN A 347 -2.46 -0.50 13.33
N ASN A 348 -2.94 -1.20 12.32
CA ASN A 348 -4.27 -1.03 11.77
C ASN A 348 -5.17 -2.19 12.20
N LEU A 349 -6.19 -1.93 13.03
CA LEU A 349 -7.32 -2.85 13.19
C LEU A 349 -8.14 -2.76 11.90
N ALA A 350 -7.92 -3.72 11.00
CA ALA A 350 -8.33 -3.61 9.61
C ALA A 350 -9.70 -4.24 9.33
N ILE A 351 -9.92 -5.43 9.84
CA ILE A 351 -11.18 -6.19 9.62
C ILE A 351 -11.62 -6.76 10.96
N SER A 352 -12.90 -6.68 11.27
CA SER A 352 -13.49 -7.49 12.32
C SER A 352 -14.90 -7.94 11.92
N LEU A 353 -15.12 -9.23 12.08
CA LEU A 353 -16.37 -9.90 11.76
C LEU A 353 -16.80 -10.78 12.94
N PHE A 354 -18.08 -10.81 13.19
CA PHE A 354 -18.70 -11.86 14.00
C PHE A 354 -19.97 -12.31 13.34
N VAL A 355 -20.02 -13.54 12.90
CA VAL A 355 -21.12 -14.09 12.12
C VAL A 355 -21.37 -15.53 12.54
N ARG A 356 -22.59 -15.85 12.97
CA ARG A 356 -23.00 -17.20 13.38
C ARG A 356 -22.04 -17.87 14.36
N GLY A 357 -21.65 -17.13 15.39
CA GLY A 357 -20.73 -17.63 16.42
C GLY A 357 -19.24 -17.66 16.04
N GLN A 358 -18.87 -17.25 14.82
CA GLN A 358 -17.48 -17.18 14.39
C GLN A 358 -16.98 -15.75 14.51
N PHE A 359 -16.00 -15.54 15.37
CA PHE A 359 -15.25 -14.30 15.47
C PHE A 359 -14.02 -14.34 14.58
N TYR A 360 -13.77 -13.23 13.88
CA TYR A 360 -12.57 -12.98 13.10
C TYR A 360 -12.11 -11.54 13.28
N LEU A 361 -10.81 -11.34 13.43
CA LEU A 361 -10.16 -10.04 13.37
C LEU A 361 -8.87 -10.16 12.58
N GLU A 362 -8.60 -9.19 11.74
CA GLU A 362 -7.33 -9.02 11.02
C GLU A 362 -6.73 -7.66 11.35
N SER A 363 -5.42 -7.66 11.65
CA SER A 363 -4.67 -6.43 11.89
C SER A 363 -3.34 -6.44 11.16
N SER A 364 -2.86 -5.24 10.78
CA SER A 364 -1.60 -5.04 10.07
C SER A 364 -0.70 -4.12 10.89
N LEU A 365 0.42 -4.64 11.37
CA LEU A 365 1.50 -3.89 12.01
C LEU A 365 2.49 -3.43 10.95
N ARG A 366 2.97 -2.18 11.07
CA ARG A 366 4.04 -1.62 10.23
C ARG A 366 5.14 -1.03 11.08
N PHE A 367 6.39 -1.22 10.66
CA PHE A 367 7.58 -0.81 11.42
C PHE A 367 8.75 -0.47 10.50
N PHE A 368 9.64 0.43 10.93
CA PHE A 368 10.96 0.60 10.33
C PHE A 368 12.04 -0.24 11.02
N ASP A 369 11.89 -0.51 12.29
CA ASP A 369 12.80 -1.38 13.04
C ASP A 369 12.03 -2.56 13.63
N ARG A 370 12.45 -3.78 13.28
CA ARG A 370 11.80 -5.00 13.78
C ARG A 370 11.88 -5.12 15.30
N GLY A 371 12.96 -4.60 15.90
CA GLY A 371 13.13 -4.59 17.36
C GLY A 371 12.12 -3.69 18.06
N GLU A 372 11.78 -2.52 17.48
CA GLU A 372 10.77 -1.63 18.02
C GLU A 372 9.35 -2.22 17.95
N CYS A 373 9.10 -3.06 16.94
CA CYS A 373 7.82 -3.74 16.76
C CYS A 373 7.51 -4.77 17.85
N VAL A 374 8.52 -5.39 18.47
CA VAL A 374 8.37 -6.50 19.43
C VAL A 374 7.43 -6.14 20.59
N GLY A 375 7.52 -4.91 21.10
CA GLY A 375 6.66 -4.46 22.21
C GLY A 375 5.18 -4.47 21.85
N LEU A 376 4.83 -3.95 20.69
CA LEU A 376 3.46 -3.92 20.18
C LEU A 376 2.98 -5.32 19.76
N GLU A 377 3.84 -6.12 19.16
CA GLU A 377 3.59 -7.53 18.84
C GLU A 377 3.23 -8.33 20.12
N ASN A 378 4.05 -8.20 21.16
CA ASN A 378 3.78 -8.84 22.45
C ASN A 378 2.45 -8.38 23.07
N GLN A 379 2.08 -7.10 22.89
CA GLN A 379 0.78 -6.60 23.37
C GLN A 379 -0.39 -7.29 22.68
N VAL A 380 -0.39 -7.42 21.34
CA VAL A 380 -1.49 -8.07 20.62
C VAL A 380 -1.55 -9.57 20.91
N ILE A 381 -0.41 -10.23 21.08
CA ILE A 381 -0.33 -11.65 21.48
C ILE A 381 -0.84 -11.86 22.90
N ALA A 382 -0.46 -10.99 23.85
CA ALA A 382 -0.94 -11.08 25.22
C ALA A 382 -2.46 -10.87 25.32
N LEU A 383 -3.01 -9.95 24.52
CA LEU A 383 -4.46 -9.79 24.40
C LEU A 383 -5.12 -11.07 23.87
N ALA A 384 -4.57 -11.67 22.80
CA ALA A 384 -5.11 -12.92 22.26
C ALA A 384 -5.16 -14.02 23.33
N HIS A 385 -4.05 -14.24 24.04
CA HIS A 385 -4.01 -15.22 25.12
C HIS A 385 -4.97 -14.91 26.26
N GLY A 386 -5.02 -13.63 26.70
CA GLY A 386 -5.89 -13.19 27.80
C GLY A 386 -7.38 -13.39 27.54
N PHE A 387 -7.80 -13.30 26.27
CA PHE A 387 -9.19 -13.48 25.86
C PHE A 387 -9.47 -14.84 25.18
N GLY A 388 -8.49 -15.76 25.18
CA GLY A 388 -8.62 -17.09 24.60
C GLY A 388 -8.91 -17.07 23.10
N MET A 389 -8.23 -16.19 22.36
CA MET A 389 -8.27 -16.13 20.90
C MET A 389 -7.19 -17.05 20.33
N GLU A 390 -7.54 -17.77 19.28
CA GLU A 390 -6.55 -18.37 18.37
C GLU A 390 -5.99 -17.26 17.51
N PHE A 391 -4.68 -17.27 17.27
CA PHE A 391 -4.05 -16.31 16.38
C PHE A 391 -3.04 -16.98 15.44
N SER A 392 -2.90 -16.41 14.26
CA SER A 392 -1.87 -16.76 13.28
C SER A 392 -1.21 -15.50 12.74
N LYS A 393 0.08 -15.63 12.44
CA LYS A 393 0.87 -14.61 11.76
C LYS A 393 0.88 -14.91 10.28
N ASN A 394 0.37 -13.99 9.48
CA ASN A 394 0.29 -14.10 8.04
C ASN A 394 1.12 -12.99 7.40
N GLY A 395 2.02 -13.35 6.49
CA GLY A 395 2.80 -12.37 5.75
C GLY A 395 3.66 -11.45 6.65
N GLU A 396 4.93 -11.76 6.80
CA GLU A 396 5.90 -10.81 7.32
C GLU A 396 6.85 -10.42 6.20
N TYR A 397 7.10 -9.12 6.02
CA TYR A 397 8.09 -8.62 5.08
C TYR A 397 9.01 -7.61 5.77
N PRO A 398 10.32 -7.61 5.41
CA PRO A 398 11.31 -6.77 6.05
C PRO A 398 11.11 -5.30 5.70
N SER A 399 11.55 -4.42 6.61
CA SER A 399 11.66 -2.99 6.35
C SER A 399 12.95 -2.66 5.59
N TRP A 400 12.91 -1.58 4.86
CA TRP A 400 14.10 -0.86 4.46
C TRP A 400 14.30 0.31 5.45
N LYS A 401 15.08 0.05 6.49
CA LYS A 401 15.35 1.06 7.52
C LYS A 401 16.07 2.27 6.91
N PRO A 402 15.59 3.50 7.11
CA PRO A 402 16.23 4.69 6.59
C PRO A 402 17.65 4.85 7.15
N ILE A 403 18.65 4.89 6.29
CA ILE A 403 20.06 5.14 6.64
C ILE A 403 20.52 6.35 5.84
N ARG A 404 20.97 7.39 6.54
CA ARG A 404 21.43 8.63 5.90
C ARG A 404 22.86 8.54 5.36
N GLU A 405 23.70 7.69 5.93
CA GLU A 405 25.04 7.38 5.41
C GLU A 405 24.92 6.48 4.17
N ASN A 406 24.59 7.10 3.04
CA ASN A 406 24.33 6.43 1.77
C ASN A 406 24.93 7.27 0.64
N LYS A 407 26.03 6.79 0.05
CA LYS A 407 26.76 7.51 -1.00
C LYS A 407 25.92 7.71 -2.27
N LEU A 408 25.03 6.78 -2.58
CA LEU A 408 24.13 6.94 -3.71
C LEU A 408 23.10 8.05 -3.43
N LEU A 409 22.59 8.16 -2.20
CA LEU A 409 21.73 9.27 -1.79
C LEU A 409 22.42 10.62 -1.97
N ASP A 410 23.65 10.74 -1.47
CA ASP A 410 24.41 12.00 -1.56
C ASP A 410 24.56 12.41 -3.02
N LEU A 411 24.94 11.47 -3.89
CA LEU A 411 25.06 11.70 -5.33
C LEU A 411 23.75 12.16 -5.96
N VAL A 412 22.64 11.44 -5.69
CA VAL A 412 21.31 11.77 -6.26
C VAL A 412 20.84 13.14 -5.76
N ALA A 413 21.03 13.45 -4.47
CA ALA A 413 20.66 14.74 -3.89
C ALA A 413 21.47 15.91 -4.48
N ASP A 414 22.77 15.71 -4.67
CA ASP A 414 23.65 16.71 -5.29
C ASP A 414 23.25 16.96 -6.76
N LYS A 415 23.01 15.91 -7.53
CA LYS A 415 22.54 16.03 -8.92
C LYS A 415 21.17 16.68 -9.01
N TYR A 416 20.26 16.35 -8.11
CA TYR A 416 18.96 17.01 -8.03
C TYR A 416 19.13 18.53 -7.76
N GLN A 417 19.96 18.90 -6.80
CA GLN A 417 20.23 20.31 -6.49
C GLN A 417 20.93 21.04 -7.64
N GLU A 418 21.90 20.38 -8.30
CA GLU A 418 22.61 20.91 -9.48
C GLU A 418 21.64 21.23 -10.64
N LEU A 419 20.78 20.28 -10.98
CA LEU A 419 19.85 20.41 -12.12
C LEU A 419 18.70 21.38 -11.85
N PHE A 420 18.11 21.35 -10.65
CA PHE A 420 16.85 22.03 -10.36
C PHE A 420 16.97 23.20 -9.41
N GLN A 421 18.20 23.56 -8.95
CA GLN A 421 18.50 24.68 -8.06
C GLN A 421 17.67 24.68 -6.76
N ARG A 422 17.26 23.48 -6.30
CA ARG A 422 16.52 23.26 -5.06
C ARG A 422 16.92 21.93 -4.45
N LYS A 423 16.75 21.80 -3.13
CA LYS A 423 17.02 20.54 -2.43
C LYS A 423 15.84 19.57 -2.62
N ALA A 424 16.16 18.31 -2.82
CA ALA A 424 15.18 17.24 -2.73
C ALA A 424 14.79 17.01 -1.26
N LYS A 425 13.57 16.54 -1.04
CA LYS A 425 13.09 16.09 0.26
C LYS A 425 13.58 14.65 0.46
N VAL A 426 14.47 14.42 1.41
CA VAL A 426 14.89 13.07 1.78
C VAL A 426 13.92 12.52 2.82
N THR A 427 13.30 11.39 2.54
CA THR A 427 12.24 10.82 3.36
C THR A 427 12.20 9.29 3.28
N ALA A 428 11.27 8.67 3.98
CA ALA A 428 10.89 7.27 3.86
C ALA A 428 9.37 7.16 3.84
N ILE A 429 8.84 6.04 3.36
CA ILE A 429 7.41 5.79 3.30
C ILE A 429 7.01 4.74 4.34
N HIS A 430 5.92 4.98 5.07
CA HIS A 430 5.37 4.02 6.03
C HIS A 430 4.47 2.96 5.36
N ALA A 431 4.76 2.65 4.10
CA ALA A 431 4.20 1.54 3.33
C ALA A 431 5.33 0.60 2.89
N GLY A 432 5.01 -0.58 2.37
CA GLY A 432 6.01 -1.50 1.82
C GLY A 432 6.51 -1.01 0.45
N LEU A 433 7.76 -1.30 0.14
CA LEU A 433 8.36 -1.26 -1.18
C LEU A 433 9.23 -2.51 -1.34
N GLU A 434 9.39 -2.99 -2.55
CA GLU A 434 10.23 -4.16 -2.84
C GLU A 434 11.68 -3.97 -2.39
N CYS A 435 12.15 -2.71 -2.29
CA CYS A 435 13.48 -2.36 -1.79
C CYS A 435 13.83 -3.00 -0.45
N GLY A 436 12.86 -3.17 0.46
CA GLY A 436 13.07 -3.83 1.74
C GLY A 436 13.51 -5.28 1.57
N ILE A 437 12.75 -6.04 0.79
CA ILE A 437 13.00 -7.46 0.51
C ILE A 437 14.27 -7.63 -0.33
N LEU A 438 14.44 -6.82 -1.37
CA LEU A 438 15.60 -6.91 -2.27
C LEU A 438 16.91 -6.65 -1.53
N ARG A 439 16.94 -5.65 -0.63
CA ARG A 439 18.12 -5.39 0.20
C ARG A 439 18.43 -6.53 1.16
N ASP A 440 17.41 -7.15 1.74
CA ASP A 440 17.60 -8.33 2.61
C ASP A 440 18.24 -9.49 1.82
N LYS A 441 17.81 -9.71 0.58
CA LYS A 441 18.29 -10.80 -0.28
C LYS A 441 19.66 -10.53 -0.92
N ILE A 442 19.91 -9.33 -1.41
CA ILE A 442 21.17 -8.94 -2.10
C ILE A 442 22.29 -8.66 -1.09
N GLY A 443 21.93 -8.29 0.13
CA GLY A 443 22.86 -7.86 1.19
C GLY A 443 23.06 -6.35 1.21
N PRO A 444 24.14 -5.87 1.84
CA PRO A 444 24.37 -4.43 2.02
C PRO A 444 24.57 -3.74 0.66
N ILE A 445 23.60 -2.94 0.25
CA ILE A 445 23.63 -2.10 -0.95
C ILE A 445 23.13 -0.70 -0.62
N ASP A 446 23.68 0.30 -1.32
CA ASP A 446 23.12 1.65 -1.32
C ASP A 446 21.87 1.67 -2.21
N ALA A 447 20.77 2.13 -1.68
CA ALA A 447 19.52 2.20 -2.43
C ALA A 447 18.86 3.58 -2.27
N VAL A 448 18.25 4.07 -3.35
CA VAL A 448 17.43 5.28 -3.37
C VAL A 448 16.25 5.03 -4.31
N SER A 449 15.06 5.49 -3.92
CA SER A 449 13.90 5.49 -4.80
C SER A 449 13.48 6.91 -5.13
N PHE A 450 13.17 7.16 -6.41
CA PHE A 450 12.59 8.40 -6.89
C PHE A 450 11.79 8.17 -8.17
N GLY A 451 10.80 9.02 -8.43
CA GLY A 451 9.92 8.90 -9.58
C GLY A 451 9.23 10.22 -9.95
N PRO A 452 8.47 10.26 -11.04
CA PRO A 452 7.62 11.40 -11.38
C PRO A 452 6.39 11.44 -10.48
N THR A 453 5.63 12.53 -10.52
CA THR A 453 4.40 12.63 -9.72
C THR A 453 3.28 11.81 -10.36
N ILE A 454 2.78 10.84 -9.60
CA ILE A 454 1.56 10.07 -9.87
C ILE A 454 0.56 10.44 -8.75
N MET A 455 -0.71 10.57 -9.07
CA MET A 455 -1.76 10.81 -8.09
C MET A 455 -2.92 9.84 -8.31
N GLY A 456 -3.46 9.37 -7.21
CA GLY A 456 -4.61 8.46 -7.23
C GLY A 456 -4.27 7.06 -7.74
N ALA A 457 -3.03 6.60 -7.59
CA ALA A 457 -2.65 5.21 -7.86
C ALA A 457 -3.66 4.22 -7.24
N HIS A 458 -3.75 3.03 -7.81
CA HIS A 458 -4.69 1.97 -7.42
C HIS A 458 -6.17 2.34 -7.54
N SER A 459 -6.50 3.38 -8.30
CA SER A 459 -7.89 3.81 -8.52
C SER A 459 -8.13 4.33 -9.94
N PRO A 460 -9.39 4.43 -10.39
CA PRO A 460 -9.72 5.04 -11.69
C PRO A 460 -9.41 6.54 -11.79
N GLN A 461 -8.94 7.18 -10.72
CA GLN A 461 -8.45 8.55 -10.70
C GLN A 461 -6.95 8.65 -10.92
N GLU A 462 -6.27 7.54 -11.13
CA GLU A 462 -4.82 7.51 -11.38
C GLU A 462 -4.44 8.39 -12.57
N ARG A 463 -3.42 9.22 -12.35
CA ARG A 463 -2.93 10.19 -13.33
C ARG A 463 -1.46 10.50 -13.13
N LEU A 464 -0.73 10.62 -14.23
CA LEU A 464 0.70 10.93 -14.29
C LEU A 464 0.90 12.40 -14.65
N HIS A 465 1.66 13.14 -13.84
CA HIS A 465 1.93 14.57 -14.05
C HIS A 465 3.03 14.78 -15.08
N ILE A 466 2.65 15.22 -16.27
CA ILE A 466 3.53 15.41 -17.42
C ILE A 466 4.79 16.28 -17.11
N PRO A 467 4.67 17.47 -16.44
CA PRO A 467 5.81 18.32 -16.17
C PRO A 467 6.91 17.69 -15.31
N THR A 468 6.63 16.59 -14.62
CA THR A 468 7.61 15.92 -13.76
C THR A 468 8.37 14.79 -14.46
N VAL A 469 7.90 14.32 -15.62
CA VAL A 469 8.50 13.18 -16.31
C VAL A 469 9.84 13.52 -16.96
N LEU A 470 9.95 14.65 -17.64
CA LEU A 470 11.23 15.08 -18.21
C LEU A 470 12.29 15.36 -17.13
N PRO A 471 12.01 16.12 -16.06
CA PRO A 471 12.96 16.29 -14.96
C PRO A 471 13.39 14.97 -14.29
N PHE A 472 12.45 14.04 -14.09
CA PHE A 472 12.76 12.70 -13.58
C PHE A 472 13.77 11.97 -14.49
N TRP A 473 13.53 11.99 -15.80
CA TRP A 473 14.42 11.38 -16.78
C TRP A 473 15.80 12.01 -16.81
N GLU A 474 15.88 13.36 -16.75
CA GLU A 474 17.14 14.08 -16.70
C GLU A 474 17.94 13.77 -15.43
N LEU A 475 17.26 13.68 -14.27
CA LEU A 475 17.90 13.26 -13.02
C LEU A 475 18.50 11.86 -13.13
N LEU A 476 17.72 10.89 -13.63
CA LEU A 476 18.19 9.50 -13.80
C LEU A 476 19.44 9.44 -14.66
N LYS A 477 19.47 10.12 -15.81
CA LYS A 477 20.64 10.17 -16.70
C LYS A 477 21.84 10.83 -16.05
N ALA A 478 21.64 11.95 -15.36
CA ALA A 478 22.71 12.67 -14.67
C ALA A 478 23.35 11.85 -13.55
N VAL A 479 22.53 11.10 -12.80
CA VAL A 479 23.01 10.16 -11.77
C VAL A 479 23.82 9.05 -12.40
N LEU A 480 23.30 8.38 -13.43
CA LEU A 480 23.99 7.28 -14.10
C LEU A 480 25.33 7.71 -14.72
N LYS A 481 25.40 8.90 -15.32
CA LYS A 481 26.64 9.48 -15.83
C LYS A 481 27.69 9.75 -14.75
N SER A 482 27.28 9.89 -13.50
CA SER A 482 28.17 10.24 -12.39
C SER A 482 28.56 9.04 -11.51
N LEU A 483 28.02 7.85 -11.80
CA LEU A 483 28.32 6.57 -11.15
C LEU A 483 29.46 5.84 -11.82
#